data_2fdd556af6f7ae6123be9a60292ad8bc
#
_entry.id   2fdd556af6f7ae6123be9a60292ad8bc
#
_cell.length_a   1.000
_cell.length_b   1.000
_cell.length_c   1.000
_cell.angle_alpha   90.00
_cell.angle_beta   90.00
_cell.angle_gamma   90.00
#
_symmetry.space_group_name_H-M   'P 1'
#
loop_
_entity.id
_entity.type
_entity.pdbx_description
1 polymer ?
#
loop_
_entity_poly.entity_id
_entity_poly.type
_entity_poly.pdbx_seq_one_letter_code
_entity_poly.pdbx_strand_id
1 'polypeptide(L)'
;MDLAEKLEILADSAKYDVACTSSGVDRPGRHGALGSSAAAGICHAFTADGRCVSLLKVLYSNVCSYDCSYCVNRRSNDIPRATFAPRELAELTMEFYRRNYIEGLFLSSAVLGTPDYTTERMLTVLRLLRNEYHFGGYIHAKTIPGTSPELIQQMGYLADRLSVNVELPSEQSLHLLAPDKGRHSIFRPMKQISVAGEESRQELTLYLSLIHISEPT
;
A
#
# COMPACT_ATOMS: atom_id res chain seq x y z
N MET A 1 -14.26 -17.41 -3.63
CA MET A 1 -13.81 -16.17 -4.29
C MET A 1 -12.53 -16.49 -5.03
N ASP A 2 -12.53 -16.29 -6.31
CA ASP A 2 -11.35 -16.52 -7.13
C ASP A 2 -10.36 -15.33 -7.09
N LEU A 3 -9.21 -15.44 -7.74
CA LEU A 3 -8.15 -14.42 -7.70
C LEU A 3 -8.58 -13.13 -8.44
N ALA A 4 -9.35 -13.25 -9.52
CA ALA A 4 -9.81 -12.09 -10.29
C ALA A 4 -10.84 -11.28 -9.51
N GLU A 5 -11.80 -11.93 -8.83
CA GLU A 5 -12.77 -11.29 -7.93
C GLU A 5 -12.07 -10.57 -6.77
N LYS A 6 -11.04 -11.22 -6.15
CA LYS A 6 -10.24 -10.56 -5.10
C LYS A 6 -9.52 -9.32 -5.62
N LEU A 7 -8.92 -9.41 -6.81
CA LEU A 7 -8.21 -8.29 -7.42
C LEU A 7 -9.15 -7.12 -7.68
N GLU A 8 -10.33 -7.36 -8.23
CA GLU A 8 -11.33 -6.32 -8.50
C GLU A 8 -11.73 -5.59 -7.21
N ILE A 9 -12.11 -6.33 -6.16
CA ILE A 9 -12.51 -5.77 -4.87
C ILE A 9 -11.36 -4.97 -4.22
N LEU A 10 -10.15 -5.53 -4.20
CA LEU A 10 -9.03 -4.95 -3.47
C LEU A 10 -8.33 -3.81 -4.23
N ALA A 11 -8.36 -3.82 -5.55
CA ALA A 11 -7.92 -2.70 -6.38
C ALA A 11 -8.93 -1.55 -6.32
N ASP A 12 -10.24 -1.84 -6.39
CA ASP A 12 -11.27 -0.81 -6.24
C ASP A 12 -11.21 -0.16 -4.84
N SER A 13 -11.06 -0.95 -3.79
CA SER A 13 -10.88 -0.44 -2.43
C SER A 13 -9.63 0.44 -2.28
N ALA A 14 -8.57 0.17 -3.05
CA ALA A 14 -7.32 0.93 -2.99
C ALA A 14 -7.41 2.32 -3.65
N LYS A 15 -8.41 2.60 -4.48
CA LYS A 15 -8.56 3.92 -5.16
C LYS A 15 -8.72 5.08 -4.18
N TYR A 16 -9.28 4.81 -3.01
CA TYR A 16 -9.47 5.82 -1.94
C TYR A 16 -8.18 6.15 -1.18
N ASP A 17 -7.09 5.47 -1.47
CA ASP A 17 -5.79 5.79 -0.92
C ASP A 17 -5.09 6.83 -1.80
N VAL A 18 -4.98 8.07 -1.33
CA VAL A 18 -4.64 9.27 -2.11
C VAL A 18 -3.14 9.42 -2.40
N ALA A 19 -2.28 8.49 -2.00
CA ALA A 19 -0.83 8.60 -2.19
C ALA A 19 -0.34 8.51 -3.65
N CYS A 20 -1.25 8.24 -4.60
CA CYS A 20 -0.96 8.16 -6.03
C CYS A 20 -2.12 8.69 -6.85
N THR A 21 -1.83 9.38 -7.95
CA THR A 21 -2.84 9.75 -8.93
C THR A 21 -3.16 8.56 -9.83
N SER A 22 -4.41 8.10 -9.81
CA SER A 22 -4.94 7.20 -10.84
C SER A 22 -5.70 8.02 -11.87
N SER A 23 -5.72 7.57 -13.13
CA SER A 23 -6.40 8.29 -14.21
C SER A 23 -7.92 8.40 -14.05
N GLY A 24 -8.53 7.56 -13.21
CA GLY A 24 -9.97 7.52 -13.00
C GLY A 24 -10.80 7.13 -14.24
N VAL A 25 -10.15 6.74 -15.33
CA VAL A 25 -10.81 6.40 -16.59
C VAL A 25 -11.24 4.94 -16.56
N ASP A 26 -12.55 4.72 -16.64
CA ASP A 26 -13.15 3.41 -16.84
C ASP A 26 -13.75 3.35 -18.26
N ARG A 27 -13.29 2.39 -19.07
CA ARG A 27 -13.79 2.17 -20.41
C ARG A 27 -13.80 0.67 -20.73
N PRO A 28 -14.96 0.02 -20.68
CA PRO A 28 -15.07 -1.39 -21.03
C PRO A 28 -14.66 -1.63 -22.49
N GLY A 29 -14.03 -2.76 -22.73
CA GLY A 29 -13.71 -3.22 -24.07
C GLY A 29 -14.97 -3.35 -24.92
N ARG A 30 -14.93 -2.91 -26.18
CA ARG A 30 -16.01 -3.10 -27.15
C ARG A 30 -15.65 -4.23 -28.11
N HIS A 31 -16.66 -5.01 -28.50
CA HIS A 31 -16.46 -6.07 -29.48
C HIS A 31 -15.91 -5.48 -30.80
N GLY A 32 -14.77 -5.97 -31.26
CA GLY A 32 -14.07 -5.46 -32.45
C GLY A 32 -13.14 -4.26 -32.24
N ALA A 33 -12.99 -3.77 -31.00
CA ALA A 33 -12.02 -2.73 -30.63
C ALA A 33 -10.87 -3.33 -29.79
N LEU A 34 -9.67 -2.72 -29.89
CA LEU A 34 -8.52 -3.09 -29.08
C LEU A 34 -8.49 -2.26 -27.80
N GLY A 35 -8.33 -2.96 -26.66
CA GLY A 35 -8.08 -2.34 -25.36
C GLY A 35 -9.33 -2.08 -24.53
N SER A 36 -9.12 -2.13 -23.21
CA SER A 36 -10.04 -1.69 -22.16
C SER A 36 -9.26 -0.85 -21.17
N SER A 37 -9.94 -0.04 -20.40
CA SER A 37 -9.33 0.78 -19.32
C SER A 37 -10.17 0.62 -18.06
N ALA A 38 -9.55 0.25 -16.95
CA ALA A 38 -10.17 0.18 -15.64
C ALA A 38 -9.76 1.38 -14.79
N ALA A 39 -10.71 1.94 -14.04
CA ALA A 39 -10.47 3.09 -13.15
C ALA A 39 -9.61 2.75 -11.93
N ALA A 40 -9.40 1.48 -11.63
CA ALA A 40 -8.68 0.99 -10.47
C ALA A 40 -7.58 -0.02 -10.86
N GLY A 41 -6.61 -0.23 -9.97
CA GLY A 41 -5.60 -1.28 -10.08
C GLY A 41 -4.23 -0.83 -10.52
N ILE A 42 -4.08 0.20 -11.34
CA ILE A 42 -2.78 0.75 -11.72
C ILE A 42 -2.71 2.23 -11.34
N CYS A 43 -1.65 2.60 -10.65
CA CYS A 43 -1.35 3.99 -10.34
C CYS A 43 0.05 4.36 -10.84
N HIS A 44 0.36 5.65 -10.82
CA HIS A 44 1.65 6.17 -11.23
C HIS A 44 2.31 6.87 -10.05
N ALA A 45 3.58 6.60 -9.83
CA ALA A 45 4.43 7.28 -8.85
C ALA A 45 5.64 7.88 -9.57
N PHE A 46 6.17 8.97 -9.02
CA PHE A 46 7.42 9.54 -9.49
C PHE A 46 8.56 9.11 -8.57
N THR A 47 9.63 8.60 -9.16
CA THR A 47 10.88 8.30 -8.45
C THR A 47 11.67 9.60 -8.22
N ALA A 48 12.68 9.54 -7.36
CA ALA A 48 13.48 10.73 -7.02
C ALA A 48 14.21 11.35 -8.23
N ASP A 49 14.47 10.57 -9.27
CA ASP A 49 15.05 10.99 -10.55
C ASP A 49 13.99 11.51 -11.56
N GLY A 50 12.72 11.64 -11.13
CA GLY A 50 11.64 12.20 -11.94
C GLY A 50 10.99 11.23 -12.92
N ARG A 51 11.38 9.95 -12.95
CA ARG A 51 10.71 8.95 -13.81
C ARG A 51 9.33 8.61 -13.27
N CYS A 52 8.37 8.48 -14.20
CA CYS A 52 7.04 7.97 -13.90
C CYS A 52 7.09 6.43 -13.91
N VAL A 53 6.63 5.81 -12.84
CA VAL A 53 6.61 4.35 -12.65
C VAL A 53 5.17 3.89 -12.49
N SER A 54 4.76 2.89 -13.29
CA SER A 54 3.45 2.26 -13.20
C SER A 54 3.43 1.19 -12.11
N LEU A 55 2.50 1.29 -11.16
CA LEU A 55 2.41 0.39 -10.01
C LEU A 55 1.08 -0.35 -9.98
N LEU A 56 1.11 -1.65 -9.70
CA LEU A 56 -0.08 -2.37 -9.26
C LEU A 56 -0.50 -1.83 -7.89
N LYS A 57 -1.64 -1.15 -7.81
CA LYS A 57 -2.16 -0.56 -6.58
C LYS A 57 -3.27 -1.42 -6.02
N VAL A 58 -3.00 -2.06 -4.91
CA VAL A 58 -3.95 -2.95 -4.23
C VAL A 58 -3.88 -2.84 -2.72
N LEU A 59 -4.99 -3.19 -2.05
CA LEU A 59 -4.97 -3.54 -0.64
C LEU A 59 -4.62 -5.03 -0.48
N TYR A 60 -3.83 -5.36 0.55
CA TYR A 60 -3.66 -6.73 1.00
C TYR A 60 -5.00 -7.32 1.49
N SER A 61 -5.74 -6.50 2.25
CA SER A 61 -7.09 -6.81 2.73
C SER A 61 -7.91 -5.52 2.84
N ASN A 62 -9.22 -5.60 2.57
CA ASN A 62 -10.18 -4.55 2.91
C ASN A 62 -11.05 -4.93 4.13
N VAL A 63 -10.78 -6.06 4.77
CA VAL A 63 -11.35 -6.40 6.08
C VAL A 63 -10.68 -5.54 7.14
N CYS A 64 -11.46 -4.71 7.85
CA CYS A 64 -10.94 -3.76 8.82
C CYS A 64 -11.51 -4.01 10.21
N SER A 65 -10.65 -3.95 11.23
CA SER A 65 -11.07 -3.96 12.64
C SER A 65 -11.50 -2.58 13.14
N TYR A 66 -11.11 -1.51 12.42
CA TYR A 66 -11.39 -0.12 12.79
C TYR A 66 -12.67 0.39 12.14
N ASP A 67 -13.24 1.43 12.75
CA ASP A 67 -14.50 2.03 12.29
C ASP A 67 -14.38 3.53 12.03
N CYS A 68 -13.35 3.93 11.29
CA CYS A 68 -13.12 5.33 10.92
C CYS A 68 -14.28 5.83 10.03
N SER A 69 -15.00 6.86 10.48
CA SER A 69 -16.25 7.31 9.84
C SER A 69 -16.09 7.81 8.40
N TYR A 70 -14.92 8.26 8.00
CA TYR A 70 -14.60 8.70 6.62
C TYR A 70 -14.15 7.56 5.70
N CYS A 71 -13.88 6.35 6.24
CA CYS A 71 -13.27 5.26 5.47
C CYS A 71 -14.33 4.35 4.86
N VAL A 72 -14.23 4.09 3.55
CA VAL A 72 -15.11 3.14 2.86
C VAL A 72 -14.93 1.72 3.40
N ASN A 73 -13.73 1.36 3.83
CA ASN A 73 -13.39 0.04 4.36
C ASN A 73 -13.64 -0.11 5.86
N ARG A 74 -14.32 0.85 6.53
CA ARG A 74 -14.63 0.75 7.96
C ARG A 74 -15.45 -0.51 8.26
N ARG A 75 -15.29 -1.02 9.48
CA ARG A 75 -15.92 -2.28 9.92
C ARG A 75 -17.44 -2.30 9.72
N SER A 76 -18.12 -1.18 10.00
CA SER A 76 -19.59 -1.06 9.94
C SER A 76 -20.16 -0.94 8.52
N ASN A 77 -19.34 -0.73 7.49
CA ASN A 77 -19.83 -0.70 6.12
C ASN A 77 -20.10 -2.11 5.59
N ASP A 78 -21.26 -2.27 4.97
CA ASP A 78 -21.63 -3.50 4.25
C ASP A 78 -21.14 -3.43 2.81
N ILE A 79 -19.90 -3.88 2.60
CA ILE A 79 -19.25 -3.95 1.29
C ILE A 79 -18.62 -5.32 1.08
N PRO A 80 -18.41 -5.75 -0.16
CA PRO A 80 -17.66 -6.97 -0.46
C PRO A 80 -16.27 -6.94 0.19
N ARG A 81 -15.94 -8.00 0.90
CA ARG A 81 -14.67 -8.12 1.63
C ARG A 81 -13.80 -9.20 1.02
N ALA A 82 -12.52 -8.90 0.86
CA ALA A 82 -11.53 -9.84 0.37
C ALA A 82 -10.20 -9.69 1.11
N THR A 83 -9.41 -10.76 1.08
CA THR A 83 -8.04 -10.80 1.60
C THR A 83 -7.23 -11.71 0.69
N PHE A 84 -6.07 -11.26 0.25
CA PHE A 84 -5.11 -12.12 -0.45
C PHE A 84 -4.41 -13.06 0.54
N ALA A 85 -4.07 -14.27 0.08
CA ALA A 85 -2.96 -14.97 0.69
C ALA A 85 -1.65 -14.29 0.25
N PRO A 86 -0.60 -14.25 1.09
CA PRO A 86 0.64 -13.57 0.72
C PRO A 86 1.25 -14.06 -0.59
N ARG A 87 1.22 -15.37 -0.83
CA ARG A 87 1.73 -15.98 -2.07
C ARG A 87 0.89 -15.62 -3.29
N GLU A 88 -0.44 -15.61 -3.16
CA GLU A 88 -1.34 -15.18 -4.26
C GLU A 88 -0.98 -13.76 -4.75
N LEU A 89 -0.77 -12.81 -3.82
CA LEU A 89 -0.46 -11.43 -4.19
C LEU A 89 0.96 -11.31 -4.79
N ALA A 90 1.92 -12.05 -4.25
CA ALA A 90 3.27 -12.06 -4.80
C ALA A 90 3.30 -12.63 -6.23
N GLU A 91 2.64 -13.75 -6.46
CA GLU A 91 2.52 -14.38 -7.79
C GLU A 91 1.80 -13.48 -8.79
N LEU A 92 0.67 -12.87 -8.39
CA LEU A 92 -0.06 -11.91 -9.20
C LEU A 92 0.81 -10.72 -9.61
N THR A 93 1.58 -10.17 -8.66
CA THR A 93 2.51 -9.06 -8.92
C THR A 93 3.58 -9.48 -9.95
N MET A 94 4.14 -10.67 -9.79
CA MET A 94 5.14 -11.20 -10.72
C MET A 94 4.58 -11.46 -12.13
N GLU A 95 3.35 -11.97 -12.22
CA GLU A 95 2.67 -12.17 -13.50
C GLU A 95 2.48 -10.84 -14.26
N PHE A 96 2.03 -9.79 -13.58
CA PHE A 96 1.84 -8.48 -14.18
C PHE A 96 3.17 -7.82 -14.57
N TYR A 97 4.19 -7.99 -13.73
CA TYR A 97 5.53 -7.48 -14.00
C TYR A 97 6.18 -8.17 -15.21
N ARG A 98 6.13 -9.50 -15.30
CA ARG A 98 6.67 -10.28 -16.44
C ARG A 98 5.98 -9.94 -17.75
N ARG A 99 4.71 -9.55 -17.71
CA ARG A 99 3.95 -9.11 -18.89
C ARG A 99 4.13 -7.63 -19.22
N ASN A 100 4.98 -6.92 -18.50
CA ASN A 100 5.23 -5.48 -18.63
C ASN A 100 3.96 -4.61 -18.46
N TYR A 101 2.99 -5.06 -17.64
CA TYR A 101 1.81 -4.26 -17.30
C TYR A 101 2.12 -3.26 -16.21
N ILE A 102 3.08 -3.57 -15.34
CA ILE A 102 3.51 -2.75 -14.21
C ILE A 102 5.05 -2.78 -14.08
N GLU A 103 5.59 -1.74 -13.45
CA GLU A 103 7.00 -1.64 -13.07
C GLU A 103 7.21 -1.83 -11.58
N GLY A 104 6.10 -1.91 -10.80
CA GLY A 104 6.19 -2.09 -9.37
C GLY A 104 4.86 -2.36 -8.68
N LEU A 105 4.90 -2.41 -7.35
CA LEU A 105 3.78 -2.67 -6.47
C LEU A 105 3.57 -1.49 -5.53
N PHE A 106 2.33 -1.00 -5.42
CA PHE A 106 1.87 -0.16 -4.31
C PHE A 106 1.00 -1.02 -3.40
N LEU A 107 1.51 -1.32 -2.20
CA LEU A 107 0.87 -2.18 -1.22
C LEU A 107 0.40 -1.40 0.00
N SER A 108 -0.90 -1.42 0.24
CA SER A 108 -1.55 -0.92 1.44
C SER A 108 -2.44 -2.01 2.05
N SER A 109 -3.11 -1.74 3.16
CA SER A 109 -4.10 -2.64 3.74
C SER A 109 -5.05 -1.89 4.68
N ALA A 110 -6.27 -2.41 4.83
CA ALA A 110 -7.06 -2.18 6.03
C ALA A 110 -6.44 -2.94 7.22
N VAL A 111 -6.89 -2.66 8.44
CA VAL A 111 -6.34 -3.29 9.66
C VAL A 111 -7.02 -4.63 9.89
N LEU A 112 -6.40 -5.69 9.46
CA LEU A 112 -6.87 -7.08 9.64
C LEU A 112 -6.49 -7.58 11.04
N GLY A 113 -7.43 -7.55 11.98
CA GLY A 113 -7.17 -7.90 13.38
C GLY A 113 -6.37 -6.82 14.09
N THR A 114 -5.05 -6.91 14.09
CA THR A 114 -4.15 -5.93 14.70
C THR A 114 -3.20 -5.28 13.67
N PRO A 115 -2.62 -4.10 13.97
CA PRO A 115 -1.61 -3.48 13.12
C PRO A 115 -0.42 -4.39 12.84
N ASP A 116 0.14 -5.02 13.86
CA ASP A 116 1.30 -5.89 13.72
C ASP A 116 0.99 -7.13 12.89
N TYR A 117 -0.12 -7.82 13.16
CA TYR A 117 -0.55 -8.96 12.36
C TYR A 117 -0.71 -8.61 10.88
N THR A 118 -1.34 -7.46 10.60
CA THR A 118 -1.51 -6.97 9.22
C THR A 118 -0.16 -6.72 8.57
N THR A 119 0.74 -6.05 9.27
CA THR A 119 2.09 -5.73 8.78
C THR A 119 2.93 -6.99 8.56
N GLU A 120 2.84 -7.99 9.42
CA GLU A 120 3.51 -9.30 9.21
C GLU A 120 3.04 -9.99 7.93
N ARG A 121 1.74 -9.91 7.61
CA ARG A 121 1.21 -10.44 6.34
C ARG A 121 1.76 -9.69 5.14
N MET A 122 1.78 -8.35 5.20
CA MET A 122 2.37 -7.52 4.16
C MET A 122 3.87 -7.80 4.02
N LEU A 123 4.61 -7.91 5.12
CA LEU A 123 6.03 -8.30 5.12
C LEU A 123 6.27 -9.65 4.45
N THR A 124 5.37 -10.61 4.67
CA THR A 124 5.47 -11.91 4.00
C THR A 124 5.39 -11.76 2.47
N VAL A 125 4.51 -10.88 1.95
CA VAL A 125 4.44 -10.56 0.52
C VAL A 125 5.78 -9.96 0.04
N LEU A 126 6.31 -8.96 0.77
CA LEU A 126 7.57 -8.30 0.39
C LEU A 126 8.76 -9.27 0.40
N ARG A 127 8.83 -10.16 1.40
CA ARG A 127 9.87 -11.20 1.48
C ARG A 127 9.77 -12.19 0.33
N LEU A 128 8.57 -12.65 -0.03
CA LEU A 128 8.36 -13.50 -1.19
C LEU A 128 8.86 -12.81 -2.45
N LEU A 129 8.47 -11.55 -2.67
CA LEU A 129 8.90 -10.78 -3.84
C LEU A 129 10.42 -10.62 -3.89
N ARG A 130 11.05 -10.11 -2.83
CA ARG A 130 12.50 -9.81 -2.85
C ARG A 130 13.38 -11.05 -2.77
N ASN A 131 13.06 -11.98 -1.86
CA ASN A 131 13.97 -13.09 -1.53
C ASN A 131 13.69 -14.35 -2.37
N GLU A 132 12.41 -14.65 -2.69
CA GLU A 132 12.05 -15.86 -3.43
C GLU A 132 11.95 -15.60 -4.94
N TYR A 133 11.24 -14.52 -5.33
CA TYR A 133 11.05 -14.21 -6.76
C TYR A 133 12.11 -13.27 -7.33
N HIS A 134 13.03 -12.75 -6.51
CA HIS A 134 14.07 -11.79 -6.91
C HIS A 134 13.52 -10.59 -7.67
N PHE A 135 12.36 -10.09 -7.22
CA PHE A 135 11.67 -8.97 -7.82
C PHE A 135 12.49 -7.69 -7.74
N GLY A 136 12.96 -7.19 -8.91
CA GLY A 136 13.73 -5.95 -9.04
C GLY A 136 12.87 -4.70 -9.26
N GLY A 137 11.52 -4.84 -9.33
CA GLY A 137 10.62 -3.71 -9.54
C GLY A 137 10.45 -2.82 -8.29
N TYR A 138 9.88 -1.64 -8.49
CA TYR A 138 9.66 -0.65 -7.42
C TYR A 138 8.60 -1.11 -6.43
N ILE A 139 8.86 -0.99 -5.13
CA ILE A 139 7.89 -1.30 -4.07
C ILE A 139 7.63 -0.06 -3.23
N HIS A 140 6.39 0.43 -3.28
CA HIS A 140 5.87 1.40 -2.32
C HIS A 140 4.94 0.68 -1.34
N ALA A 141 5.28 0.66 -0.06
CA ALA A 141 4.44 0.07 0.98
C ALA A 141 3.96 1.14 1.97
N LYS A 142 2.69 1.03 2.38
CA LYS A 142 2.14 1.86 3.45
C LYS A 142 2.19 1.14 4.78
N THR A 143 2.76 1.80 5.78
CA THR A 143 2.74 1.29 7.15
C THR A 143 1.36 1.46 7.78
N ILE A 144 0.98 0.49 8.58
CA ILE A 144 -0.27 0.53 9.35
C ILE A 144 -0.04 1.35 10.63
N PRO A 145 -0.89 2.35 10.94
CA PRO A 145 -0.79 3.09 12.20
C PRO A 145 -0.85 2.15 13.41
N GLY A 146 0.11 2.29 14.31
CA GLY A 146 0.22 1.44 15.51
C GLY A 146 1.10 0.20 15.35
N THR A 147 1.71 -0.01 14.18
CA THR A 147 2.70 -1.08 13.95
C THR A 147 3.94 -0.86 14.83
N SER A 148 4.49 -1.96 15.34
CA SER A 148 5.73 -1.97 16.11
C SER A 148 6.93 -1.47 15.30
N PRO A 149 7.90 -0.79 15.94
CA PRO A 149 9.09 -0.25 15.28
C PRO A 149 9.89 -1.28 14.51
N GLU A 150 10.01 -2.48 15.04
CA GLU A 150 10.76 -3.59 14.48
C GLU A 150 10.19 -4.04 13.13
N LEU A 151 8.86 -4.08 13.01
CA LEU A 151 8.19 -4.45 11.76
C LEU A 151 8.29 -3.33 10.72
N ILE A 152 8.22 -2.06 11.14
CA ILE A 152 8.42 -0.91 10.25
C ILE A 152 9.84 -0.92 9.66
N GLN A 153 10.85 -1.19 10.50
CA GLN A 153 12.24 -1.31 10.07
C GLN A 153 12.41 -2.43 9.04
N GLN A 154 11.82 -3.61 9.30
CA GLN A 154 11.87 -4.74 8.37
C GLN A 154 11.20 -4.41 7.03
N MET A 155 10.09 -3.66 7.03
CA MET A 155 9.48 -3.17 5.80
C MET A 155 10.42 -2.23 5.04
N GLY A 156 11.14 -1.35 5.76
CA GLY A 156 12.09 -0.41 5.20
C GLY A 156 13.23 -1.08 4.41
N TYR A 157 13.68 -2.25 4.85
CA TYR A 157 14.71 -3.00 4.13
C TYR A 157 14.24 -3.65 2.82
N LEU A 158 12.93 -3.82 2.64
CA LEU A 158 12.36 -4.52 1.50
C LEU A 158 11.64 -3.59 0.51
N ALA A 159 11.23 -2.41 0.97
CA ALA A 159 10.51 -1.43 0.15
C ALA A 159 11.43 -0.29 -0.29
N ASP A 160 11.22 0.20 -1.52
CA ASP A 160 11.92 1.40 -2.03
C ASP A 160 11.33 2.68 -1.44
N ARG A 161 10.07 2.62 -1.00
CA ARG A 161 9.39 3.71 -0.33
C ARG A 161 8.47 3.20 0.75
N LEU A 162 8.56 3.80 1.94
CA LEU A 162 7.55 3.69 2.98
C LEU A 162 6.79 5.00 3.13
N SER A 163 5.51 4.89 3.46
CA SER A 163 4.69 6.05 3.82
C SER A 163 3.67 5.67 4.89
N VAL A 164 3.19 6.68 5.61
CA VAL A 164 2.10 6.55 6.58
C VAL A 164 1.12 7.69 6.39
N ASN A 165 -0.18 7.42 6.48
CA ASN A 165 -1.19 8.45 6.40
C ASN A 165 -1.27 9.23 7.73
N VAL A 166 -1.25 10.56 7.65
CA VAL A 166 -1.52 11.43 8.80
C VAL A 166 -3.01 11.48 9.12
N GLU A 167 -3.84 11.17 8.13
CA GLU A 167 -5.30 11.06 8.20
C GLU A 167 -6.02 12.39 8.47
N LEU A 168 -5.82 12.99 9.64
CA LEU A 168 -6.53 14.18 10.09
C LEU A 168 -5.57 15.17 10.78
N PRO A 169 -5.79 16.48 10.61
CA PRO A 169 -4.85 17.50 11.07
C PRO A 169 -4.82 17.69 12.59
N SER A 170 -5.90 17.34 13.31
CA SER A 170 -6.01 17.53 14.75
C SER A 170 -6.31 16.25 15.50
N GLU A 171 -5.85 16.18 16.75
CA GLU A 171 -6.15 15.08 17.65
C GLU A 171 -7.65 14.98 17.97
N GLN A 172 -8.32 16.11 18.10
CA GLN A 172 -9.76 16.16 18.33
C GLN A 172 -10.53 15.56 17.13
N SER A 173 -10.17 15.93 15.91
CA SER A 173 -10.76 15.35 14.70
C SER A 173 -10.49 13.85 14.59
N LEU A 174 -9.27 13.43 14.95
CA LEU A 174 -8.89 12.03 14.94
C LEU A 174 -9.73 11.22 15.94
N HIS A 175 -9.87 11.72 17.17
CA HIS A 175 -10.69 11.06 18.20
C HIS A 175 -12.17 10.96 17.80
N LEU A 176 -12.70 11.99 17.12
CA LEU A 176 -14.10 12.03 16.69
C LEU A 176 -14.37 11.10 15.48
N LEU A 177 -13.47 11.08 14.50
CA LEU A 177 -13.69 10.43 13.20
C LEU A 177 -12.97 9.09 13.04
N ALA A 178 -11.97 8.80 13.85
CA ALA A 178 -11.18 7.57 13.84
C ALA A 178 -10.78 7.17 15.27
N PRO A 179 -11.73 6.81 16.13
CA PRO A 179 -11.50 6.59 17.57
C PRO A 179 -10.49 5.45 17.86
N ASP A 180 -10.34 4.52 16.93
CA ASP A 180 -9.37 3.43 17.03
C ASP A 180 -7.91 3.87 16.73
N LYS A 181 -7.70 5.12 16.28
CA LYS A 181 -6.39 5.67 15.95
C LYS A 181 -6.00 6.78 16.93
N GLY A 182 -4.84 6.66 17.53
CA GLY A 182 -4.25 7.73 18.35
C GLY A 182 -3.18 8.51 17.59
N ARG A 183 -2.97 9.78 17.94
CA ARG A 183 -1.91 10.60 17.35
C ARG A 183 -0.53 9.93 17.47
N HIS A 184 -0.26 9.31 18.59
CA HIS A 184 1.00 8.60 18.82
C HIS A 184 1.21 7.43 17.85
N SER A 185 0.13 6.69 17.49
CA SER A 185 0.21 5.57 16.54
C SER A 185 0.55 5.99 15.11
N ILE A 186 0.38 7.28 14.78
CA ILE A 186 0.68 7.87 13.48
C ILE A 186 2.08 8.53 13.50
N PHE A 187 2.34 9.41 14.48
CA PHE A 187 3.57 10.21 14.50
C PHE A 187 4.82 9.41 14.87
N ARG A 188 4.68 8.35 15.67
CA ARG A 188 5.82 7.48 15.99
C ARG A 188 6.37 6.78 14.75
N PRO A 189 5.57 6.10 13.91
CA PRO A 189 6.02 5.58 12.63
C PRO A 189 6.64 6.65 11.72
N MET A 190 6.02 7.83 11.60
CA MET A 190 6.55 8.93 10.80
C MET A 190 7.98 9.32 11.22
N LYS A 191 8.18 9.54 12.52
CA LYS A 191 9.51 9.90 13.04
C LYS A 191 10.53 8.80 12.78
N GLN A 192 10.15 7.55 12.98
CA GLN A 192 11.03 6.41 12.73
C GLN A 192 11.42 6.31 11.25
N ILE A 193 10.46 6.44 10.33
CA ILE A 193 10.69 6.44 8.88
C ILE A 193 11.64 7.58 8.50
N SER A 194 11.45 8.79 9.06
CA SER A 194 12.30 9.94 8.79
C SER A 194 13.75 9.70 9.23
N VAL A 195 13.94 9.24 10.46
CA VAL A 195 15.28 8.96 11.01
C VAL A 195 15.98 7.86 10.21
N ALA A 196 15.32 6.74 9.96
CA ALA A 196 15.88 5.64 9.18
C ALA A 196 16.21 6.07 7.74
N GLY A 197 15.42 6.98 7.15
CA GLY A 197 15.71 7.54 5.83
C GLY A 197 16.93 8.47 5.81
N GLU A 198 17.17 9.21 6.88
CA GLU A 198 18.38 10.02 7.03
C GLU A 198 19.62 9.16 7.23
N GLU A 199 19.54 8.15 8.10
CA GLU A 199 20.60 7.17 8.33
C GLU A 199 20.96 6.40 7.04
N SER A 200 19.95 5.92 6.29
CA SER A 200 20.13 5.23 5.01
C SER A 200 20.78 6.12 3.93
N ARG A 201 20.52 7.43 3.93
CA ARG A 201 21.17 8.37 3.01
C ARG A 201 22.63 8.62 3.37
N GLN A 202 22.99 8.54 4.65
CA GLN A 202 24.37 8.68 5.13
C GLN A 202 25.19 7.41 4.87
N GLU A 203 24.55 6.24 4.91
CA GLU A 203 25.16 4.94 4.64
C GLU A 203 25.09 4.56 3.16
N LEU A 204 25.51 5.43 2.27
CA LEU A 204 25.38 5.36 0.79
C LEU A 204 25.84 4.06 0.10
N THR A 205 26.21 3.01 0.82
CA THR A 205 26.75 1.77 0.26
C THR A 205 25.84 0.54 0.39
N LEU A 206 24.75 0.57 1.15
CA LEU A 206 24.03 -0.65 1.48
C LEU A 206 22.51 -0.66 1.24
N TYR A 207 21.81 0.49 1.16
CA TYR A 207 20.35 0.48 1.07
C TYR A 207 19.79 1.50 0.07
N LEU A 208 19.19 0.98 -1.01
CA LEU A 208 18.54 1.75 -2.09
C LEU A 208 17.10 2.17 -1.73
N SER A 209 16.71 2.17 -0.46
CA SER A 209 15.36 2.53 -0.10
C SER A 209 15.20 4.04 0.17
N LEU A 210 14.41 4.71 -0.66
CA LEU A 210 13.96 6.07 -0.42
C LEU A 210 12.73 6.03 0.48
N ILE A 211 12.88 6.51 1.72
CA ILE A 211 11.80 6.59 2.69
C ILE A 211 11.20 8.00 2.63
N HIS A 212 9.93 8.11 2.29
CA HIS A 212 9.21 9.37 2.24
C HIS A 212 8.00 9.37 3.17
N ILE A 213 7.78 10.48 3.85
CA ILE A 213 6.56 10.77 4.59
C ILE A 213 5.58 11.41 3.60
N SER A 214 4.39 10.86 3.47
CA SER A 214 3.32 11.52 2.73
C SER A 214 2.70 12.61 3.61
N GLU A 215 2.70 13.84 3.11
CA GLU A 215 1.99 14.93 3.77
C GLU A 215 0.47 14.73 3.69
N PRO A 216 -0.30 15.27 4.63
CA PRO A 216 -1.75 15.27 4.54
C PRO A 216 -2.18 16.13 3.34
N THR A 217 -2.99 15.57 2.49
CA THR A 217 -3.73 16.31 1.44
C THR A 217 -5.05 16.81 1.98
#